data_cf7b3d232275b7e7c39aa0759776a2eb
#
_entry.id   cf7b3d232275b7e7c39aa0759776a2eb
#
_cell.length_a   1.000
_cell.length_b   1.000
_cell.length_c   1.000
_cell.angle_alpha   90.00
_cell.angle_beta   90.00
_cell.angle_gamma   90.00
#
_symmetry.space_group_name_H-M   'P 1'
#
loop_
_entity.id
_entity.type
_entity.pdbx_description
1 polymer ?
#
loop_
_entity_poly.entity_id
_entity_poly.type
_entity_poly.pdbx_seq_one_letter_code
_entity_poly.pdbx_strand_id
1 'polypeptide(L)'
;MVFFIIISIALVGAAIFYPYVVPNTASKIHTLCGVTVIFIFPIAALLYNKGLKRNHSWIDSKKTTSIATWIVWIGFLGFFGSLIIFHPESGSDKTGLVVGLQNRFMMFTYSLWLFIIALKTLQIENREK
;
A
#
# COMPACT_ATOMS: atom_id res chain seq x y z
N MET A 1 7.07 6.61 -11.97
CA MET A 1 8.36 6.53 -11.25
C MET A 1 8.39 7.41 -9.99
N VAL A 2 8.01 8.68 -10.05
CA VAL A 2 8.02 9.62 -8.90
C VAL A 2 7.26 9.08 -7.67
N PHE A 3 6.05 8.53 -7.83
CA PHE A 3 5.26 8.01 -6.71
C PHE A 3 5.97 6.90 -5.92
N PHE A 4 6.69 6.00 -6.59
CA PHE A 4 7.43 4.93 -5.91
C PHE A 4 8.63 5.46 -5.13
N ILE A 5 9.28 6.52 -5.61
CA ILE A 5 10.35 7.21 -4.88
C ILE A 5 9.78 7.83 -3.59
N ILE A 6 8.65 8.53 -3.68
CA ILE A 6 7.98 9.13 -2.51
C ILE A 6 7.59 8.04 -1.51
N ILE A 7 6.99 6.94 -1.97
CA ILE A 7 6.62 5.81 -1.12
C ILE A 7 7.84 5.19 -0.44
N SER A 8 8.95 5.00 -1.17
CA SER A 8 10.17 4.44 -0.61
C SER A 8 10.77 5.35 0.47
N ILE A 9 10.84 6.66 0.24
CA ILE A 9 11.31 7.63 1.23
C ILE A 9 10.40 7.62 2.46
N ALA A 10 9.08 7.60 2.26
CA ALA A 10 8.12 7.55 3.36
C ALA A 10 8.21 6.26 4.17
N LEU A 11 8.43 5.10 3.54
CA LEU A 11 8.65 3.83 4.24
C LEU A 11 9.91 3.84 5.08
N VAL A 12 11.01 4.38 4.54
CA VAL A 12 12.26 4.56 5.29
C VAL A 12 12.07 5.51 6.47
N GLY A 13 11.38 6.63 6.26
CA GLY A 13 11.02 7.56 7.33
C GLY A 13 10.17 6.91 8.42
N ALA A 14 9.16 6.13 8.05
CA ALA A 14 8.33 5.39 9.00
C ALA A 14 9.12 4.32 9.78
N ALA A 15 10.14 3.71 9.17
CA ALA A 15 10.99 2.72 9.82
C ALA A 15 11.98 3.35 10.82
N ILE A 16 12.53 4.53 10.50
CA ILE A 16 13.51 5.24 11.34
C ILE A 16 12.84 5.92 12.54
N PHE A 17 11.68 6.55 12.32
CA PHE A 17 10.96 7.30 13.34
C PHE A 17 9.91 6.40 14.01
N TYR A 18 10.28 5.82 15.14
CA TYR A 18 9.40 4.92 15.88
C TYR A 18 8.25 5.71 16.57
N PRO A 19 7.01 5.17 16.58
CA PRO A 19 5.91 5.81 17.32
C PRO A 19 6.08 5.58 18.82
N TYR A 20 6.40 6.64 19.55
CA TYR A 20 6.45 6.62 21.01
C TYR A 20 5.03 6.74 21.59
N VAL A 21 4.85 6.18 22.80
CA VAL A 21 3.58 6.26 23.54
C VAL A 21 3.19 7.72 23.84
N VAL A 22 4.19 8.58 24.07
CA VAL A 22 3.98 10.02 24.26
C VAL A 22 4.17 10.74 22.92
N PRO A 23 3.20 11.56 22.49
CA PRO A 23 3.32 12.31 21.23
C PRO A 23 4.57 13.21 21.24
N ASN A 24 5.51 12.93 20.36
CA ASN A 24 6.71 13.72 20.14
C ASN A 24 6.92 13.95 18.63
N THR A 25 7.97 14.66 18.27
CA THR A 25 8.29 14.96 16.86
C THR A 25 8.51 13.69 16.04
N ALA A 26 9.15 12.66 16.61
CA ALA A 26 9.38 11.38 15.92
C ALA A 26 8.06 10.66 15.62
N SER A 27 7.12 10.65 16.58
CA SER A 27 5.78 10.08 16.39
C SER A 27 4.99 10.81 15.29
N LYS A 28 5.08 12.14 15.23
CA LYS A 28 4.45 12.94 14.17
C LYS A 28 5.02 12.63 12.78
N ILE A 29 6.36 12.51 12.68
CA ILE A 29 7.03 12.15 11.42
C ILE A 29 6.62 10.73 11.01
N HIS A 30 6.62 9.77 11.93
CA HIS A 30 6.16 8.39 11.65
C HIS A 30 4.73 8.38 11.10
N THR A 31 3.81 9.09 11.76
CA THR A 31 2.41 9.19 11.33
C THR A 31 2.29 9.83 9.94
N LEU A 32 3.01 10.93 9.69
CA LEU A 32 3.00 11.60 8.38
C LEU A 32 3.51 10.67 7.28
N CYS A 33 4.60 9.95 7.53
CA CYS A 33 5.14 8.97 6.60
C CYS A 33 4.16 7.83 6.33
N GLY A 34 3.54 7.28 7.38
CA GLY A 34 2.52 6.23 7.27
C GLY A 34 1.31 6.68 6.45
N VAL A 35 0.76 7.84 6.76
CA VAL A 35 -0.36 8.44 6.02
C VAL A 35 0.01 8.65 4.55
N THR A 36 1.21 9.13 4.26
CA THR A 36 1.70 9.31 2.89
C THR A 36 1.67 7.99 2.11
N VAL A 37 2.18 6.90 2.68
CA VAL A 37 2.16 5.57 2.03
C VAL A 37 0.73 5.10 1.82
N ILE A 38 -0.11 5.20 2.84
CA ILE A 38 -1.50 4.73 2.81
C ILE A 38 -2.27 5.34 1.63
N PHE A 39 -2.14 6.65 1.41
CA PHE A 39 -2.89 7.35 0.35
C PHE A 39 -2.22 7.29 -1.03
N ILE A 40 -0.91 7.41 -1.09
CA ILE A 40 -0.21 7.48 -2.38
C ILE A 40 -0.15 6.11 -3.05
N PHE A 41 -0.02 5.02 -2.30
CA PHE A 41 0.16 3.68 -2.87
C PHE A 41 -1.02 3.23 -3.77
N PRO A 42 -2.30 3.30 -3.36
CA PRO A 42 -3.42 2.91 -4.22
C PRO A 42 -3.49 3.72 -5.51
N ILE A 43 -3.19 5.02 -5.42
CA ILE A 43 -3.16 5.91 -6.59
C ILE A 43 -2.01 5.52 -7.53
N ALA A 44 -0.81 5.29 -6.98
CA ALA A 44 0.34 4.84 -7.74
C ALA A 44 0.07 3.49 -8.44
N ALA A 45 -0.56 2.54 -7.74
CA ALA A 45 -0.93 1.24 -8.30
C ALA A 45 -1.91 1.37 -9.48
N LEU A 46 -2.91 2.25 -9.38
CA LEU A 46 -3.84 2.54 -10.48
C LEU A 46 -3.13 3.14 -11.69
N LEU A 47 -2.34 4.17 -11.47
CA LEU A 47 -1.64 4.87 -12.56
C LEU A 47 -0.62 3.95 -13.24
N TYR A 48 0.10 3.15 -12.46
CA TYR A 48 1.03 2.17 -12.99
C TYR A 48 0.33 1.09 -13.80
N ASN A 49 -0.76 0.51 -13.29
CA ASN A 49 -1.58 -0.46 -14.02
C ASN A 49 -2.14 0.11 -15.33
N LYS A 50 -2.57 1.39 -15.33
CA LYS A 50 -3.01 2.08 -16.56
C LYS A 50 -1.87 2.23 -17.57
N GLY A 51 -0.65 2.53 -17.10
CA GLY A 51 0.56 2.59 -17.93
C GLY A 51 0.92 1.23 -18.53
N LEU A 52 0.91 0.16 -17.72
CA LEU A 52 1.20 -1.19 -18.17
C LEU A 52 0.24 -1.69 -19.25
N LYS A 53 -1.04 -1.35 -19.15
CA LYS A 53 -2.06 -1.72 -20.16
C LYS A 53 -1.78 -1.14 -21.56
N ARG A 54 -0.99 -0.10 -21.66
CA ARG A 54 -0.59 0.50 -22.94
C ARG A 54 0.63 -0.16 -23.56
N ASN A 55 1.39 -0.92 -22.77
CA ASN A 55 2.59 -1.60 -23.25
C ASN A 55 2.23 -2.97 -23.80
N HIS A 56 2.70 -3.27 -25.02
CA HIS A 56 2.42 -4.53 -25.72
C HIS A 56 2.98 -5.75 -24.98
N SER A 57 4.18 -5.66 -24.42
CA SER A 57 4.82 -6.75 -23.67
C SER A 57 4.01 -7.20 -22.43
N TRP A 58 3.07 -6.35 -21.94
CA TRP A 58 2.24 -6.64 -20.79
C TRP A 58 0.83 -7.16 -21.11
N ILE A 59 0.51 -7.41 -22.38
CA ILE A 59 -0.84 -7.82 -22.82
C ILE A 59 -1.35 -9.04 -22.04
N ASP A 60 -0.53 -10.09 -21.92
CA ASP A 60 -0.88 -11.34 -21.24
C ASP A 60 -1.05 -11.16 -19.71
N SER A 61 -0.46 -10.12 -19.17
CA SER A 61 -0.46 -9.83 -17.73
C SER A 61 -1.55 -8.83 -17.29
N LYS A 62 -2.30 -8.23 -18.23
CA LYS A 62 -3.31 -7.19 -17.95
C LYS A 62 -4.36 -7.62 -16.94
N LYS A 63 -4.85 -8.85 -17.03
CA LYS A 63 -5.86 -9.39 -16.10
C LYS A 63 -5.30 -9.51 -14.69
N THR A 64 -4.12 -10.12 -14.57
CA THR A 64 -3.46 -10.33 -13.27
C THR A 64 -3.13 -9.01 -12.57
N THR A 65 -2.53 -8.05 -13.30
CA THR A 65 -2.18 -6.75 -12.73
C THR A 65 -3.41 -5.92 -12.36
N SER A 66 -4.51 -6.03 -13.13
CA SER A 66 -5.77 -5.40 -12.78
C SER A 66 -6.38 -6.00 -11.49
N ILE A 67 -6.42 -7.31 -11.37
CA ILE A 67 -6.93 -7.99 -10.16
C ILE A 67 -6.08 -7.57 -8.94
N ALA A 68 -4.76 -7.62 -9.06
CA ALA A 68 -3.85 -7.19 -8.00
C ALA A 68 -4.10 -5.73 -7.57
N THR A 69 -4.35 -4.83 -8.53
CA THR A 69 -4.67 -3.42 -8.25
C THR A 69 -6.02 -3.28 -7.52
N TRP A 70 -7.04 -4.06 -7.88
CA TRP A 70 -8.30 -4.06 -7.17
C TRP A 70 -8.18 -4.60 -5.74
N ILE A 71 -7.33 -5.61 -5.50
CA ILE A 71 -7.03 -6.12 -4.16
C ILE A 71 -6.41 -5.02 -3.28
N VAL A 72 -5.50 -4.19 -3.82
CA VAL A 72 -4.97 -3.00 -3.14
C VAL A 72 -6.10 -2.07 -2.71
N TRP A 73 -7.05 -1.78 -3.59
CA TRP A 73 -8.18 -0.90 -3.29
C TRP A 73 -9.13 -1.49 -2.24
N ILE A 74 -9.37 -2.80 -2.28
CA ILE A 74 -10.17 -3.50 -1.27
C ILE A 74 -9.49 -3.38 0.10
N GLY A 75 -8.17 -3.59 0.18
CA GLY A 75 -7.41 -3.40 1.42
C GLY A 75 -7.48 -1.98 1.95
N PHE A 76 -7.32 -0.99 1.08
CA PHE A 76 -7.41 0.43 1.41
C PHE A 76 -8.81 0.82 1.92
N LEU A 77 -9.86 0.49 1.18
CA LEU A 77 -11.24 0.80 1.56
C LEU A 77 -11.68 0.05 2.81
N GLY A 78 -11.24 -1.20 2.98
CA GLY A 78 -11.49 -1.98 4.20
C GLY A 78 -10.87 -1.33 5.44
N PHE A 79 -9.64 -0.84 5.33
CA PHE A 79 -8.99 -0.09 6.41
C PHE A 79 -9.75 1.19 6.78
N PHE A 80 -10.09 2.02 5.78
CA PHE A 80 -10.86 3.24 6.01
C PHE A 80 -12.26 2.97 6.55
N GLY A 81 -12.95 1.97 6.00
CA GLY A 81 -14.25 1.53 6.51
C GLY A 81 -14.17 1.11 7.98
N SER A 82 -13.10 0.40 8.36
CA SER A 82 -12.91 0.01 9.76
C SER A 82 -12.68 1.21 10.70
N LEU A 83 -11.95 2.23 10.25
CA LEU A 83 -11.78 3.47 11.02
C LEU A 83 -13.10 4.20 11.25
N ILE A 84 -13.96 4.27 10.23
CA ILE A 84 -15.25 4.95 10.31
C ILE A 84 -16.23 4.18 11.21
N ILE A 85 -16.26 2.83 11.07
CA ILE A 85 -17.25 2.00 11.80
C ILE A 85 -16.87 1.84 13.27
N PHE A 86 -15.60 1.62 13.56
CA PHE A 86 -15.17 1.23 14.91
C PHE A 86 -14.69 2.39 15.78
N HIS A 87 -14.51 3.59 15.25
CA HIS A 87 -14.10 4.80 15.99
C HIS A 87 -13.06 4.50 17.09
N PRO A 88 -11.79 4.27 16.78
CA PRO A 88 -10.77 3.75 17.73
C PRO A 88 -10.54 4.67 18.96
N GLU A 89 -11.06 5.89 18.95
CA GLU A 89 -10.99 6.83 20.08
C GLU A 89 -11.90 6.43 21.25
N SER A 90 -12.80 5.49 21.07
CA SER A 90 -13.74 5.06 22.10
C SER A 90 -13.16 4.15 23.18
N GLY A 91 -11.84 3.91 23.16
CA GLY A 91 -11.12 3.28 24.27
C GLY A 91 -11.41 1.79 24.51
N SER A 92 -12.09 1.10 23.57
CA SER A 92 -12.28 -0.34 23.69
C SER A 92 -11.12 -1.07 23.03
N ASP A 93 -10.40 -1.92 23.78
CA ASP A 93 -9.29 -2.73 23.31
C ASP A 93 -9.63 -3.56 22.06
N LYS A 94 -10.90 -3.97 21.92
CA LYS A 94 -11.39 -4.75 20.79
C LYS A 94 -11.43 -3.95 19.49
N THR A 95 -11.77 -2.67 19.52
CA THR A 95 -11.82 -1.82 18.31
C THR A 95 -10.41 -1.52 17.79
N GLY A 96 -9.45 -1.30 18.67
CA GLY A 96 -8.04 -1.14 18.31
C GLY A 96 -7.47 -2.40 17.64
N LEU A 97 -7.87 -3.58 18.08
CA LEU A 97 -7.46 -4.85 17.47
C LEU A 97 -7.97 -4.99 16.03
N VAL A 98 -9.25 -4.67 15.78
CA VAL A 98 -9.84 -4.77 14.44
C VAL A 98 -9.19 -3.80 13.47
N VAL A 99 -9.02 -2.54 13.87
CA VAL A 99 -8.34 -1.53 13.04
C VAL A 99 -6.88 -1.91 12.78
N GLY A 100 -6.19 -2.43 13.79
CA GLY A 100 -4.81 -2.91 13.63
C GLY A 100 -4.70 -4.10 12.67
N LEU A 101 -5.66 -5.03 12.70
CA LEU A 101 -5.70 -6.16 11.77
C LEU A 101 -5.97 -5.69 10.33
N GLN A 102 -6.91 -4.76 10.15
CA GLN A 102 -7.22 -4.18 8.83
C GLN A 102 -6.03 -3.39 8.26
N ASN A 103 -5.28 -2.66 9.09
CA ASN A 103 -4.04 -2.00 8.66
C ASN A 103 -3.01 -3.02 8.15
N ARG A 104 -2.80 -4.13 8.87
CA ARG A 104 -1.88 -5.19 8.44
C ARG A 104 -2.33 -5.86 7.15
N PHE A 105 -3.64 -6.12 7.02
CA PHE A 105 -4.21 -6.64 5.78
C PHE A 105 -3.98 -5.70 4.60
N MET A 106 -4.21 -4.41 4.76
CA MET A 106 -3.92 -3.40 3.75
C MET A 106 -2.44 -3.41 3.35
N MET A 107 -1.52 -3.40 4.31
CA MET A 107 -0.07 -3.45 4.04
C MET A 107 0.33 -4.75 3.32
N PHE A 108 -0.30 -5.88 3.68
CA PHE A 108 -0.12 -7.15 2.98
C PHE A 108 -0.56 -7.05 1.51
N THR A 109 -1.71 -6.43 1.21
CA THR A 109 -2.17 -6.25 -0.18
C THR A 109 -1.22 -5.39 -1.00
N TYR A 110 -0.59 -4.38 -0.39
CA TYR A 110 0.42 -3.54 -1.03
C TYR A 110 1.69 -4.34 -1.37
N SER A 111 2.17 -5.13 -0.41
CA SER A 111 3.34 -6.00 -0.61
C SER A 111 3.08 -7.06 -1.67
N LEU A 112 1.89 -7.67 -1.66
CA LEU A 112 1.47 -8.64 -2.66
C LEU A 112 1.42 -8.05 -4.07
N TRP A 113 0.92 -6.82 -4.21
CA TRP A 113 0.90 -6.11 -5.48
C TRP A 113 2.32 -5.90 -6.02
N LEU A 114 3.25 -5.39 -5.18
CA LEU A 114 4.65 -5.21 -5.56
C LEU A 114 5.29 -6.52 -5.99
N PHE A 115 5.05 -7.60 -5.26
CA PHE A 115 5.54 -8.94 -5.58
C PHE A 115 5.03 -9.43 -6.94
N ILE A 116 3.73 -9.29 -7.22
CA ILE A 116 3.13 -9.68 -8.50
C ILE A 116 3.76 -8.88 -9.65
N ILE A 117 3.92 -7.56 -9.49
CA ILE A 117 4.55 -6.74 -10.53
C ILE A 117 5.99 -7.16 -10.76
N ALA A 118 6.78 -7.39 -9.71
CA ALA A 118 8.16 -7.84 -9.83
C ALA A 118 8.27 -9.18 -10.57
N LEU A 119 7.45 -10.17 -10.20
CA LEU A 119 7.41 -11.47 -10.89
C LEU A 119 7.06 -11.34 -12.37
N LYS A 120 6.06 -10.49 -12.69
CA LYS A 120 5.66 -10.29 -14.09
C LYS A 120 6.73 -9.58 -14.90
N THR A 121 7.43 -8.63 -14.31
CA THR A 121 8.59 -7.97 -14.97
C THR A 121 9.66 -8.99 -15.32
N LEU A 122 10.05 -9.84 -14.38
CA LEU A 122 11.04 -10.90 -14.61
C LEU A 122 10.59 -11.90 -15.69
N GLN A 123 9.30 -12.28 -15.71
CA GLN A 123 8.77 -13.19 -16.73
C GLN A 123 8.83 -12.60 -18.14
N ILE A 124 8.57 -11.29 -18.27
CA ILE A 124 8.62 -10.58 -19.56
C ILE A 124 10.07 -10.46 -20.03
N GLU A 125 10.98 -10.05 -19.14
CA GLU A 125 12.41 -9.93 -19.48
C GLU A 125 13.00 -11.27 -19.96
N ASN A 126 12.62 -12.38 -19.33
CA ASN A 126 13.09 -13.72 -19.74
C ASN A 126 12.49 -14.20 -21.08
N ARG A 127 11.39 -13.60 -21.55
CA ARG A 127 10.83 -13.93 -22.87
C ARG A 127 11.45 -13.12 -24.01
N GLU A 128 12.05 -11.99 -23.70
CA GLU A 128 12.68 -11.11 -24.68
C GLU A 128 14.17 -11.47 -24.93
N LYS A 129 14.74 -12.37 -24.14
CA LYS A 129 16.09 -12.97 -24.32
C LYS A 129 16.02 -14.25 -25.12
#